data_702ef89c61cbe06d4fcb8cca70c97ad9
#
_entry.id   702ef89c61cbe06d4fcb8cca70c97ad9
#
_cell.length_a   1.000
_cell.length_b   1.000
_cell.length_c   1.000
_cell.angle_alpha   90.00
_cell.angle_beta   90.00
_cell.angle_gamma   90.00
#
_symmetry.space_group_name_H-M   'P 1'
#
loop_
_entity.id
_entity.type
_entity.pdbx_description
1 polymer ?
#
loop_
_entity_poly.entity_id
_entity_poly.type
_entity_poly.pdbx_seq_one_letter_code
_entity_poly.pdbx_strand_id
1 'polypeptide(L)' 'MEREIKMPKLRDEMKDGVLCAWLKEEGESFKKGEPLYEIETDKVVNQVEAEEDGVMKKQIAEEGDVVACGETIGEVSVND' A
#
# COMPACT_ATOMS: atom_id res chain seq x y z
N MET A 1 7.21 -4.58 -15.29
CA MET A 1 8.20 -4.63 -14.18
C MET A 1 7.46 -4.71 -12.86
N GLU A 2 7.94 -5.56 -11.97
CA GLU A 2 7.31 -5.71 -10.66
C GLU A 2 7.96 -4.83 -9.63
N ARG A 3 7.15 -4.29 -8.73
CA ARG A 3 7.63 -3.43 -7.65
C ARG A 3 6.97 -3.86 -6.35
N GLU A 4 7.74 -3.79 -5.28
CA GLU A 4 7.21 -4.04 -3.95
C GLU A 4 6.54 -2.79 -3.41
N ILE A 5 5.42 -3.00 -2.73
CA ILE A 5 4.80 -1.93 -1.94
C ILE A 5 5.25 -2.12 -0.51
N LYS A 6 5.90 -1.11 0.04
CA LYS A 6 6.37 -1.17 1.43
C LYS A 6 5.53 -0.24 2.29
N MET A 7 5.41 -0.60 3.56
CA MET A 7 4.71 0.28 4.51
C MET A 7 5.40 1.64 4.50
N PRO A 8 4.70 2.71 4.09
CA PRO A 8 5.33 4.02 3.97
C PRO A 8 5.54 4.65 5.34
N LYS A 9 6.53 5.52 5.41
CA LYS A 9 6.75 6.33 6.60
C LYS A 9 6.14 7.70 6.33
N LEU A 10 4.94 7.90 6.86
CA LEU A 10 4.18 9.12 6.60
C LEU A 10 4.57 10.28 7.51
N ARG A 11 5.26 9.98 8.60
CA ARG A 11 5.72 10.96 9.58
C ARG A 11 7.06 10.51 10.13
N ASP A 12 7.86 11.47 10.61
CA ASP A 12 9.21 11.18 11.10
C ASP A 12 9.22 10.18 12.26
N GLU A 13 8.19 10.24 13.11
CA GLU A 13 8.13 9.42 14.32
C GLU A 13 7.41 8.08 14.10
N MET A 14 6.92 7.84 12.89
CA MET A 14 6.17 6.64 12.60
C MET A 14 7.07 5.42 12.55
N LYS A 15 6.79 4.43 13.38
CA LYS A 15 7.55 3.18 13.41
C LYS A 15 6.80 2.06 12.69
N ASP A 16 5.48 2.09 12.74
CA ASP A 16 4.63 1.11 12.10
C ASP A 16 3.30 1.74 11.75
N GLY A 17 2.47 1.01 11.05
CA GLY A 17 1.12 1.42 10.72
C GLY A 17 0.23 0.22 10.62
N VAL A 18 -1.08 0.47 10.65
CA VAL A 18 -2.08 -0.58 10.48
C VAL A 18 -2.58 -0.52 9.03
N LEU A 19 -2.52 -1.65 8.34
CA LEU A 19 -3.13 -1.73 7.02
C LEU A 19 -4.64 -1.85 7.22
N CYS A 20 -5.37 -0.77 6.97
CA CYS A 20 -6.80 -0.74 7.22
C CYS A 20 -7.60 -1.39 6.12
N ALA A 21 -7.22 -1.15 4.87
CA ALA A 21 -7.99 -1.67 3.74
C ALA A 21 -7.13 -1.71 2.48
N TRP A 22 -7.37 -2.72 1.67
CA TRP A 22 -6.93 -2.76 0.29
C TRP A 22 -8.07 -2.23 -0.58
N LEU A 23 -7.80 -1.24 -1.41
CA LEU A 23 -8.83 -0.61 -2.24
C LEU A 23 -8.86 -1.15 -3.66
N LYS A 24 -7.90 -2.00 -4.01
CA LYS A 24 -7.86 -2.74 -5.27
C LYS A 24 -7.66 -4.22 -4.94
N GLU A 25 -8.31 -5.09 -5.68
CA GLU A 25 -8.15 -6.51 -5.51
C GLU A 25 -6.97 -7.04 -6.30
N GLU A 26 -6.47 -8.22 -5.93
CA GLU A 26 -5.42 -8.87 -6.72
C GLU A 26 -5.93 -9.11 -8.14
N GLY A 27 -5.10 -8.74 -9.12
CA GLY A 27 -5.46 -8.82 -10.52
C GLY A 27 -6.11 -7.58 -11.08
N GLU A 28 -6.50 -6.63 -10.24
CA GLU A 28 -7.18 -5.41 -10.67
C GLU A 28 -6.17 -4.38 -11.15
N SER A 29 -6.48 -3.73 -12.27
CA SER A 29 -5.63 -2.65 -12.79
C SER A 29 -5.96 -1.33 -12.10
N PHE A 30 -4.98 -0.44 -12.07
CA PHE A 30 -5.15 0.89 -11.49
C PHE A 30 -4.38 1.91 -12.30
N LYS A 31 -4.75 3.16 -12.12
CA LYS A 31 -4.08 4.29 -12.78
C LYS A 31 -3.39 5.16 -11.73
N LYS A 32 -2.36 5.87 -12.18
CA LYS A 32 -1.67 6.84 -11.33
C LYS A 32 -2.68 7.77 -10.68
N GLY A 33 -2.53 7.95 -9.37
CA GLY A 33 -3.41 8.81 -8.58
C GLY A 33 -4.60 8.10 -7.95
N GLU A 34 -4.88 6.86 -8.36
CA GLU A 34 -5.98 6.12 -7.73
C GLU A 34 -5.55 5.58 -6.37
N PRO A 35 -6.43 5.64 -5.36
CA PRO A 35 -6.09 5.08 -4.06
C PRO A 35 -5.92 3.57 -4.15
N LEU A 36 -4.84 3.05 -3.59
CA LEU A 36 -4.54 1.61 -3.58
C LEU A 36 -4.86 0.97 -2.25
N TYR A 37 -4.61 1.66 -1.16
CA TYR A 37 -4.81 1.10 0.18
C TYR A 37 -4.90 2.22 1.20
N GLU A 38 -5.33 1.85 2.41
CA GLU A 38 -5.46 2.79 3.52
C GLU A 38 -4.60 2.33 4.68
N ILE A 39 -3.90 3.28 5.28
CA ILE A 39 -3.01 3.05 6.42
C ILE A 39 -3.48 3.93 7.57
N GLU A 40 -3.59 3.35 8.77
CA GLU A 40 -3.87 4.12 9.97
C GLU A 40 -2.60 4.28 10.79
N THR A 41 -2.31 5.50 11.20
CA THR A 41 -1.26 5.81 12.16
C THR A 41 -1.77 6.91 13.06
N ASP A 42 -1.59 6.76 14.39
CA ASP A 42 -2.05 7.73 15.39
C ASP A 42 -3.53 8.09 15.23
N LYS A 43 -4.35 7.07 14.96
CA LYS A 43 -5.81 7.20 14.80
C LYS A 43 -6.22 8.04 13.60
N VAL A 44 -5.30 8.30 12.66
CA VAL A 44 -5.57 9.00 11.41
C VAL A 44 -5.43 8.00 10.27
N VAL A 45 -6.47 7.93 9.44
CA VAL A 45 -6.47 7.04 8.28
C VAL A 45 -6.04 7.84 7.06
N ASN A 46 -5.04 7.31 6.35
CA ASN A 46 -4.50 7.95 5.14
C ASN A 46 -4.67 7.00 3.97
N GLN A 47 -5.16 7.52 2.84
CA GLN A 47 -5.19 6.78 1.60
C GLN A 47 -3.86 6.97 0.88
N VAL A 48 -3.30 5.87 0.37
CA VAL A 48 -2.05 5.93 -0.39
C VAL A 48 -2.39 5.68 -1.85
N GLU A 49 -2.01 6.61 -2.70
CA GLU A 49 -2.34 6.60 -4.12
C GLU A 49 -1.22 5.96 -4.93
N ALA A 50 -1.62 5.41 -6.09
CA ALA A 50 -0.65 4.83 -7.01
C ALA A 50 0.26 5.91 -7.59
N GLU A 51 1.55 5.61 -7.66
CA GLU A 51 2.53 6.51 -8.28
C GLU A 51 2.60 6.33 -9.79
N GLU A 52 2.11 5.21 -10.30
CA GLU A 52 2.15 4.84 -11.73
C GLU A 52 0.96 3.96 -12.03
N ASP A 53 0.63 3.83 -13.32
CA ASP A 53 -0.36 2.86 -13.78
C ASP A 53 0.20 1.45 -13.59
N GLY A 54 -0.67 0.51 -13.24
CA GLY A 54 -0.22 -0.86 -13.05
C GLY A 54 -1.34 -1.82 -12.71
N VAL A 55 -0.96 -3.00 -12.22
CA VAL A 55 -1.88 -4.07 -11.82
C VAL A 55 -1.45 -4.57 -10.44
N MET A 56 -2.44 -4.74 -9.55
CA MET A 56 -2.19 -5.29 -8.23
C MET A 56 -1.88 -6.79 -8.37
N LYS A 57 -0.70 -7.23 -7.91
CA LYS A 57 -0.28 -8.62 -8.04
C LYS A 57 -0.50 -9.44 -6.79
N LYS A 58 0.01 -8.96 -5.65
CA LYS A 58 -0.06 -9.69 -4.40
C LYS A 58 -0.37 -8.76 -3.25
N GLN A 59 -1.20 -9.24 -2.35
CA GLN A 59 -1.51 -8.55 -1.10
C GLN A 59 -0.94 -9.41 0.02
N ILE A 60 0.29 -9.13 0.42
CA ILE A 60 1.02 -9.94 1.39
C ILE A 60 0.51 -9.69 2.81
N ALA A 61 0.29 -8.42 3.15
CA ALA A 61 -0.29 -8.07 4.45
C ALA A 61 -1.80 -8.12 4.36
N GLU A 62 -2.43 -8.53 5.45
CA GLU A 62 -3.89 -8.60 5.53
C GLU A 62 -4.43 -7.34 6.19
N GLU A 63 -5.69 -7.04 5.91
CA GLU A 63 -6.38 -5.92 6.56
C GLU A 63 -6.41 -6.17 8.06
N GLY A 64 -6.01 -5.17 8.81
CA GLY A 64 -5.88 -5.25 10.25
C GLY A 64 -4.47 -5.53 10.76
N ASP A 65 -3.54 -5.88 9.87
CA ASP A 65 -2.16 -6.17 10.28
C ASP A 65 -1.43 -4.89 10.67
N VAL A 66 -0.63 -5.00 11.73
CA VAL A 66 0.32 -3.94 12.10
C VAL A 66 1.65 -4.28 11.44
N VAL A 67 2.14 -3.38 10.61
CA VAL A 67 3.34 -3.62 9.80
C VAL A 67 4.35 -2.51 10.05
N ALA A 68 5.59 -2.91 10.27
CA ALA A 68 6.67 -1.93 10.49
C ALA A 68 6.96 -1.18 9.19
N CYS A 69 7.33 0.10 9.33
CA CYS A 69 7.71 0.92 8.18
C CYS A 69 8.86 0.26 7.44
N GLY A 70 8.77 0.20 6.12
CA GLY A 70 9.79 -0.42 5.28
C GLY A 70 9.55 -1.89 4.99
N GLU A 71 8.65 -2.55 5.70
CA GLU A 71 8.31 -3.95 5.39
C GLU A 71 7.38 -4.02 4.18
N THR A 72 7.54 -5.06 3.40
CA THR A 72 6.74 -5.27 2.18
C THR A 72 5.32 -5.67 2.54
N ILE A 73 4.33 -4.96 2.02
CA ILE A 73 2.92 -5.27 2.23
C ILE A 73 2.24 -5.84 0.99
N GLY A 74 2.85 -5.68 -0.17
CA GLY A 74 2.29 -6.21 -1.40
C GLY A 74 3.23 -6.03 -2.57
N GLU A 75 2.75 -6.45 -3.75
CA GLU A 75 3.49 -6.30 -5.01
C GLU A 75 2.55 -5.83 -6.10
N VAL A 76 3.07 -4.98 -6.97
CA VAL A 76 2.35 -4.51 -8.15
C VAL A 76 3.20 -4.74 -9.38
N SER A 77 2.56 -4.83 -10.54
CA SER A 77 3.24 -4.83 -11.83
C SER A 77 2.99 -3.49 -12.49
N VAL A 78 4.04 -2.82 -12.93
CA VAL A 78 3.93 -1.52 -13.58
C VAL A 78 4.54 -1.58 -14.96
N ASN A 79 4.09 -0.68 -15.85
CA ASN A 79 4.66 -0.53 -17.18
C ASN A 79 5.81 0.46 -17.11
N ASP A 80 6.88 0.11 -17.78
CA ASP A 80 8.03 1.00 -17.89
C ASP A 80 7.92 1.89 -19.11
#